data_003756104b39fd20a91bfa95a3690aa6
#
_entry.id   003756104b39fd20a91bfa95a3690aa6
#
_cell.length_a   1.000
_cell.length_b   1.000
_cell.length_c   1.000
_cell.angle_alpha   90.00
_cell.angle_beta   90.00
_cell.angle_gamma   90.00
#
_symmetry.space_group_name_H-M   'P 1'
#
loop_
_entity.id
_entity.type
_entity.pdbx_description
1 polymer ?
#
loop_
_entity_poly.entity_id
_entity_poly.type
_entity_poly.pdbx_seq_one_letter_code
_entity_poly.pdbx_strand_id
1 'polypeptide(L)'
;MHPSQAVAAPLGNATHHQEMTDHGKKQLTPHNQHRISGGFGIEETVPNQRNGRLTRQQNPRLLRTLLNAASRPAECEANAVRKIVRLVARTGCRTHILHVSSGLSVDVLRQAKAEGLPVSAETCPHYLTLDCDHIPDNATEFKCCPPIRDLREQDALWAGLADGTLDGVVTDHSPASADMKAGTLATAWGGVSSLQVGFRAVLTGAMRRGLSLADVVRWMSCNTARLVGLDDRGDITPVLRADLAIIRPYERFVVDATALESRNPICACDGMTLNGVVTRTFVAGRDALSGVREGNLIVRP
;
A
#
# COMPACT_ATOMS: atom_id res chain seq x y z
N MET A 1 32.70 -0.01 15.01
CA MET A 1 32.43 -0.37 13.61
C MET A 1 31.32 -1.38 13.61
N HIS A 2 30.08 -0.98 13.28
CA HIS A 2 28.98 -1.92 13.12
C HIS A 2 28.99 -2.45 11.68
N PRO A 3 28.76 -3.75 11.44
CA PRO A 3 28.77 -4.31 10.09
C PRO A 3 27.58 -3.77 9.28
N SER A 4 27.86 -3.37 8.03
CA SER A 4 26.85 -3.05 7.03
C SER A 4 26.03 -4.31 6.73
N GLN A 5 24.73 -4.27 6.93
CA GLN A 5 23.85 -5.35 6.53
C GLN A 5 23.36 -5.10 5.11
N ALA A 6 23.62 -6.04 4.22
CA ALA A 6 23.03 -6.08 2.89
C ALA A 6 21.67 -6.77 2.97
N VAL A 7 20.65 -6.16 2.40
CA VAL A 7 19.28 -6.69 2.41
C VAL A 7 18.76 -6.68 0.98
N ALA A 8 18.23 -7.81 0.53
CA ALA A 8 17.52 -7.90 -0.74
C ALA A 8 16.17 -7.21 -0.62
N ALA A 9 15.95 -6.23 -1.48
CA ALA A 9 14.64 -5.66 -1.70
C ALA A 9 14.33 -5.70 -3.21
N PRO A 10 13.19 -6.22 -3.64
CA PRO A 10 12.82 -6.12 -5.04
C PRO A 10 12.60 -4.66 -5.39
N LEU A 11 13.34 -4.20 -6.39
CA LEU A 11 13.09 -2.94 -7.07
C LEU A 11 11.92 -3.16 -8.02
N GLY A 12 10.82 -2.65 -7.64
CA GLY A 12 9.65 -2.61 -8.51
C GLY A 12 8.47 -3.34 -7.94
N ASN A 13 7.63 -2.59 -7.25
CA ASN A 13 6.23 -2.90 -7.26
C ASN A 13 5.74 -2.65 -8.68
N ALA A 14 5.55 -3.72 -9.43
CA ALA A 14 4.93 -3.63 -10.75
C ALA A 14 3.49 -3.16 -10.56
N THR A 15 3.26 -1.87 -10.67
CA THR A 15 1.93 -1.34 -10.91
C THR A 15 1.51 -1.79 -12.29
N HIS A 16 0.54 -2.69 -12.37
CA HIS A 16 -0.11 -3.07 -13.60
C HIS A 16 -0.88 -1.87 -14.17
N HIS A 17 -0.23 -1.05 -14.96
CA HIS A 17 -0.87 -0.29 -16.02
C HIS A 17 -0.75 -1.11 -17.30
N GLN A 18 -1.79 -1.82 -17.62
CA GLN A 18 -1.95 -2.47 -18.91
C GLN A 18 -2.36 -1.40 -19.91
N GLU A 19 -1.39 -0.82 -20.62
CA GLU A 19 -1.64 -0.18 -21.91
C GLU A 19 -1.81 -1.30 -22.94
N MET A 20 -3.04 -1.51 -23.35
CA MET A 20 -3.36 -2.36 -24.52
C MET A 20 -3.05 -1.57 -25.78
N THR A 21 -1.97 -1.92 -26.46
CA THR A 21 -1.79 -1.55 -27.87
C THR A 21 -2.68 -2.42 -28.76
N ASP A 22 -3.49 -1.74 -29.53
CA ASP A 22 -4.44 -2.26 -30.51
C ASP A 22 -3.70 -2.88 -31.71
N HIS A 23 -3.80 -4.18 -31.90
CA HIS A 23 -3.58 -4.84 -33.22
C HIS A 23 -4.37 -6.14 -33.29
N GLY A 24 -5.42 -6.12 -34.10
CA GLY A 24 -6.05 -7.36 -34.55
C GLY A 24 -7.57 -7.42 -34.46
N LYS A 25 -8.26 -6.82 -35.40
CA LYS A 25 -9.69 -7.02 -35.64
C LYS A 25 -10.00 -8.48 -35.98
N LYS A 26 -10.67 -9.19 -35.10
CA LYS A 26 -11.57 -10.30 -35.45
C LYS A 26 -12.88 -10.13 -34.69
N GLN A 27 -13.97 -10.03 -35.48
CA GLN A 27 -15.32 -10.00 -34.98
C GLN A 27 -15.63 -11.27 -34.19
N LEU A 28 -16.05 -11.13 -32.95
CA LEU A 28 -16.72 -12.16 -32.17
C LEU A 28 -17.99 -11.56 -31.57
N THR A 29 -19.06 -12.29 -31.78
CA THR A 29 -20.44 -12.05 -31.37
C THR A 29 -20.58 -11.82 -29.85
N PRO A 30 -21.64 -11.10 -29.40
CA PRO A 30 -21.74 -10.64 -28.03
C PRO A 30 -22.34 -11.72 -27.12
N HIS A 31 -21.49 -12.39 -26.31
CA HIS A 31 -21.96 -13.06 -25.10
C HIS A 31 -20.88 -13.02 -24.01
N ASN A 32 -21.24 -12.38 -22.90
CA ASN A 32 -20.62 -12.42 -21.58
C ASN A 32 -19.20 -11.85 -21.46
N GLN A 33 -19.11 -10.53 -21.44
CA GLN A 33 -17.98 -9.84 -20.82
C GLN A 33 -18.41 -9.29 -19.45
N HIS A 34 -18.21 -10.06 -18.39
CA HIS A 34 -18.12 -9.49 -17.05
C HIS A 34 -16.70 -8.97 -16.82
N ARG A 35 -16.49 -7.75 -17.24
CA ARG A 35 -15.32 -6.96 -16.85
C ARG A 35 -15.56 -6.51 -15.41
N ILE A 36 -14.84 -7.10 -14.44
CA ILE A 36 -14.73 -6.56 -13.10
C ILE A 36 -13.67 -5.46 -13.14
N SER A 37 -14.00 -4.31 -13.68
CA SER A 37 -13.32 -3.07 -13.37
C SER A 37 -13.94 -2.55 -12.08
N GLY A 38 -13.24 -2.74 -10.95
CA GLY A 38 -13.70 -2.27 -9.64
C GLY A 38 -13.61 -0.76 -9.49
N GLY A 39 -14.40 -0.04 -10.25
CA GLY A 39 -14.79 1.31 -9.90
C GLY A 39 -16.00 1.18 -8.98
N PHE A 40 -15.82 1.42 -7.68
CA PHE A 40 -16.94 1.48 -6.76
C PHE A 40 -17.75 2.76 -7.02
N GLY A 41 -18.70 2.67 -7.95
CA GLY A 41 -19.85 3.56 -7.98
C GLY A 41 -20.81 3.09 -6.92
N ILE A 42 -20.80 3.69 -5.75
CA ILE A 42 -21.84 3.50 -4.75
C ILE A 42 -22.89 4.58 -5.04
N GLU A 43 -24.05 4.18 -5.60
CA GLU A 43 -25.25 4.98 -5.49
C GLU A 43 -25.63 5.08 -4.01
N GLU A 44 -25.62 6.29 -3.49
CA GLU A 44 -25.97 6.62 -2.13
C GLU A 44 -27.48 6.40 -1.92
N THR A 45 -27.86 5.35 -1.21
CA THR A 45 -29.06 5.37 -0.38
C THR A 45 -28.63 5.46 1.07
N VAL A 46 -28.55 6.68 1.59
CA VAL A 46 -28.31 6.95 3.01
C VAL A 46 -29.57 6.65 3.79
N PRO A 47 -29.57 5.73 4.77
CA PRO A 47 -30.66 5.63 5.73
C PRO A 47 -30.58 6.84 6.68
N ASN A 48 -31.63 7.62 6.69
CA ASN A 48 -31.84 8.74 7.60
C ASN A 48 -31.94 8.23 9.05
N GLN A 49 -30.84 8.23 9.80
CA GLN A 49 -30.89 8.08 11.26
C GLN A 49 -30.64 9.43 11.92
N ARG A 50 -31.74 9.99 12.41
CA ARG A 50 -31.74 11.06 13.41
C ARG A 50 -31.09 10.53 14.67
N ASN A 51 -30.01 11.16 15.16
CA ASN A 51 -29.81 11.66 16.51
C ASN A 51 -28.32 11.89 16.78
N GLY A 52 -28.00 13.12 17.16
CA GLY A 52 -26.67 13.51 17.60
C GLY A 52 -26.19 14.80 16.92
N ARG A 53 -26.85 15.93 17.19
CA ARG A 53 -26.29 17.25 16.89
C ARG A 53 -24.99 17.42 17.69
N LEU A 54 -23.86 17.16 17.07
CA LEU A 54 -22.59 17.69 17.51
C LEU A 54 -22.59 19.18 17.19
N THR A 55 -22.59 20.00 18.21
CA THR A 55 -22.65 21.44 18.12
C THR A 55 -21.39 21.98 17.42
N ARG A 56 -21.60 22.87 16.48
CA ARG A 56 -20.64 23.56 15.57
C ARG A 56 -19.53 24.36 16.28
N GLN A 57 -19.37 24.25 17.60
CA GLN A 57 -18.50 25.10 18.43
C GLN A 57 -17.29 24.40 19.05
N GLN A 58 -17.12 23.10 18.88
CA GLN A 58 -16.00 22.37 19.49
C GLN A 58 -15.07 21.80 18.42
N ASN A 59 -14.17 22.63 17.93
CA ASN A 59 -13.02 22.31 17.09
C ASN A 59 -13.29 22.13 15.58
N PRO A 60 -13.31 23.22 14.78
CA PRO A 60 -13.47 23.15 13.33
C PRO A 60 -12.31 22.45 12.60
N ARG A 61 -11.15 22.23 13.26
CA ARG A 61 -9.98 21.57 12.69
C ARG A 61 -10.11 20.06 12.56
N LEU A 62 -10.86 19.41 13.44
CA LEU A 62 -11.12 17.96 13.37
C LEU A 62 -12.14 17.55 12.30
N LEU A 63 -12.90 18.50 11.74
CA LEU A 63 -14.13 18.14 11.00
C LEU A 63 -13.88 17.59 9.59
N ARG A 64 -12.81 17.94 8.92
CA ARG A 64 -12.67 17.66 7.48
C ARG A 64 -11.94 16.38 7.16
N THR A 65 -10.88 16.06 7.88
CA THR A 65 -10.17 14.78 7.72
C THR A 65 -10.94 13.63 8.37
N LEU A 66 -11.52 13.89 9.55
CA LEU A 66 -12.48 12.97 10.19
C LEU A 66 -13.70 12.71 9.30
N LEU A 67 -14.19 13.70 8.55
CA LEU A 67 -15.27 13.52 7.59
C LEU A 67 -14.86 12.57 6.44
N ASN A 68 -13.62 12.57 5.99
CA ASN A 68 -13.18 11.64 4.96
C ASN A 68 -13.12 10.19 5.50
N ALA A 69 -12.53 9.97 6.67
CA ALA A 69 -12.53 8.66 7.33
C ALA A 69 -13.93 8.24 7.78
N ALA A 70 -14.74 9.15 8.35
CA ALA A 70 -16.09 8.89 8.81
C ALA A 70 -17.07 8.63 7.65
N SER A 71 -16.86 9.21 6.47
CA SER A 71 -17.67 8.93 5.27
C SER A 71 -17.43 7.53 4.70
N ARG A 72 -16.34 6.87 5.11
CA ARG A 72 -15.96 5.51 4.71
C ARG A 72 -15.55 4.71 5.93
N PRO A 73 -16.53 4.34 6.80
CA PRO A 73 -16.25 3.62 8.04
C PRO A 73 -15.61 2.25 7.77
N ALA A 74 -14.88 1.74 8.76
CA ALA A 74 -14.19 0.45 8.69
C ALA A 74 -15.11 -0.70 8.31
N GLU A 75 -16.38 -0.62 8.72
CA GLU A 75 -17.43 -1.59 8.41
C GLU A 75 -17.70 -1.71 6.90
N CYS A 76 -17.58 -0.63 6.13
CA CYS A 76 -17.73 -0.68 4.69
C CYS A 76 -16.69 -1.57 4.03
N GLU A 77 -15.43 -1.41 4.43
CA GLU A 77 -14.30 -2.23 3.97
C GLU A 77 -14.49 -3.68 4.42
N ALA A 78 -14.73 -3.91 5.72
CA ALA A 78 -14.94 -5.24 6.27
C ALA A 78 -16.13 -5.96 5.63
N ASN A 79 -17.20 -5.26 5.31
CA ASN A 79 -18.34 -5.85 4.59
C ASN A 79 -17.98 -6.26 3.17
N ALA A 80 -17.17 -5.50 2.46
CA ALA A 80 -16.65 -5.87 1.15
C ALA A 80 -15.77 -7.12 1.24
N VAL A 81 -14.83 -7.14 2.20
CA VAL A 81 -13.97 -8.32 2.46
C VAL A 81 -14.80 -9.55 2.81
N ARG A 82 -15.82 -9.44 3.69
CA ARG A 82 -16.73 -10.55 4.03
C ARG A 82 -17.45 -11.11 2.80
N LYS A 83 -17.89 -10.24 1.87
CA LYS A 83 -18.52 -10.70 0.62
C LYS A 83 -17.55 -11.52 -0.22
N ILE A 84 -16.31 -11.07 -0.35
CA ILE A 84 -15.26 -11.79 -1.09
C ILE A 84 -14.95 -13.12 -0.40
N VAL A 85 -14.73 -13.13 0.92
CA VAL A 85 -14.47 -14.36 1.69
C VAL A 85 -15.58 -15.40 1.51
N ARG A 86 -16.86 -15.00 1.52
CA ARG A 86 -17.98 -15.90 1.23
C ARG A 86 -17.91 -16.48 -0.18
N LEU A 87 -17.49 -15.69 -1.16
CA LEU A 87 -17.32 -16.20 -2.53
C LEU A 87 -16.13 -17.17 -2.61
N VAL A 88 -15.03 -16.88 -1.94
CA VAL A 88 -13.90 -17.79 -1.84
C VAL A 88 -14.31 -19.11 -1.21
N ALA A 89 -15.04 -19.09 -0.09
CA ALA A 89 -15.55 -20.29 0.56
C ALA A 89 -16.42 -21.16 -0.34
N ARG A 90 -17.18 -20.53 -1.27
CA ARG A 90 -18.07 -21.23 -2.20
C ARG A 90 -17.35 -21.77 -3.45
N THR A 91 -16.31 -21.11 -3.88
CA THR A 91 -15.67 -21.37 -5.17
C THR A 91 -14.28 -22.00 -5.07
N GLY A 92 -13.63 -21.88 -3.90
CA GLY A 92 -12.22 -22.27 -3.73
C GLY A 92 -11.24 -21.37 -4.51
N CYS A 93 -11.69 -20.23 -5.05
CA CYS A 93 -10.86 -19.35 -5.85
C CYS A 93 -9.78 -18.69 -4.99
N ARG A 94 -8.50 -18.84 -5.38
CA ARG A 94 -7.40 -18.10 -4.75
C ARG A 94 -7.60 -16.60 -4.96
N THR A 95 -7.63 -15.86 -3.87
CA THR A 95 -7.98 -14.44 -3.90
C THR A 95 -7.00 -13.62 -3.06
N HIS A 96 -6.64 -12.45 -3.55
CA HIS A 96 -5.81 -11.49 -2.83
C HIS A 96 -6.58 -10.20 -2.57
N ILE A 97 -6.55 -9.72 -1.32
CA ILE A 97 -7.20 -8.48 -0.89
C ILE A 97 -6.16 -7.38 -0.83
N LEU A 98 -6.37 -6.34 -1.65
CA LEU A 98 -5.46 -5.20 -1.77
C LEU A 98 -5.67 -4.19 -0.63
N HIS A 99 -4.62 -3.43 -0.30
CA HIS A 99 -4.62 -2.19 0.48
C HIS A 99 -5.58 -2.17 1.69
N VAL A 100 -5.55 -3.23 2.51
CA VAL A 100 -6.34 -3.31 3.76
C VAL A 100 -5.97 -2.15 4.69
N SER A 101 -6.98 -1.41 5.14
CA SER A 101 -6.81 -0.21 5.96
C SER A 101 -7.49 -0.30 7.34
N SER A 102 -8.22 -1.37 7.65
CA SER A 102 -8.99 -1.48 8.89
C SER A 102 -8.76 -2.77 9.67
N GLY A 103 -8.79 -2.68 11.00
CA GLY A 103 -8.70 -3.81 11.92
C GLY A 103 -9.86 -4.78 11.76
N LEU A 104 -11.06 -4.28 11.47
CA LEU A 104 -12.22 -5.15 11.20
C LEU A 104 -12.00 -6.04 9.96
N SER A 105 -11.32 -5.53 8.94
CA SER A 105 -10.95 -6.34 7.78
C SER A 105 -9.88 -7.37 8.13
N VAL A 106 -8.90 -6.99 8.97
CA VAL A 106 -7.89 -7.92 9.49
C VAL A 106 -8.54 -9.07 10.25
N ASP A 107 -9.54 -8.80 11.10
CA ASP A 107 -10.25 -9.84 11.85
C ASP A 107 -10.99 -10.82 10.92
N VAL A 108 -11.66 -10.30 9.90
CA VAL A 108 -12.31 -11.14 8.88
C VAL A 108 -11.31 -12.03 8.15
N LEU A 109 -10.16 -11.48 7.78
CA LEU A 109 -9.11 -12.22 7.08
C LEU A 109 -8.44 -13.26 7.99
N ARG A 110 -8.23 -12.93 9.26
CA ARG A 110 -7.69 -13.86 10.27
C ARG A 110 -8.58 -15.08 10.40
N GLN A 111 -9.89 -14.87 10.51
CA GLN A 111 -10.86 -15.97 10.57
C GLN A 111 -10.83 -16.78 9.26
N ALA A 112 -10.86 -16.15 8.10
CA ALA A 112 -10.84 -16.84 6.82
C ALA A 112 -9.58 -17.72 6.64
N LYS A 113 -8.41 -17.23 7.07
CA LYS A 113 -7.16 -18.00 7.05
C LYS A 113 -7.20 -19.17 8.06
N ALA A 114 -7.76 -18.96 9.25
CA ALA A 114 -7.94 -20.03 10.25
C ALA A 114 -8.88 -21.14 9.74
N GLU A 115 -9.85 -20.80 8.90
CA GLU A 115 -10.73 -21.75 8.21
C GLU A 115 -10.06 -22.43 6.99
N GLY A 116 -8.80 -22.11 6.69
CA GLY A 116 -8.04 -22.68 5.58
C GLY A 116 -8.44 -22.16 4.20
N LEU A 117 -9.14 -21.03 4.14
CA LEU A 117 -9.53 -20.45 2.85
C LEU A 117 -8.33 -19.88 2.10
N PRO A 118 -8.26 -20.02 0.77
CA PRO A 118 -7.14 -19.55 -0.05
C PRO A 118 -7.17 -18.04 -0.27
N VAL A 119 -7.08 -17.30 0.84
CA VAL A 119 -7.02 -15.83 0.85
C VAL A 119 -5.66 -15.33 1.26
N SER A 120 -5.20 -14.27 0.61
CA SER A 120 -4.05 -13.48 1.00
C SER A 120 -4.43 -12.00 1.02
N ALA A 121 -3.66 -11.18 1.73
CA ALA A 121 -3.96 -9.76 1.87
C ALA A 121 -2.71 -8.92 2.09
N GLU A 122 -2.78 -7.65 1.69
CA GLU A 122 -1.70 -6.69 1.86
C GLU A 122 -2.21 -5.37 2.45
N THR A 123 -1.31 -4.63 3.04
CA THR A 123 -1.53 -3.24 3.45
C THR A 123 -0.49 -2.32 2.82
N CYS A 124 -0.55 -1.01 3.12
CA CYS A 124 0.29 -0.01 2.49
C CYS A 124 1.10 0.80 3.52
N PRO A 125 2.29 1.34 3.14
CA PRO A 125 3.11 2.15 4.02
C PRO A 125 2.37 3.33 4.64
N HIS A 126 1.50 3.99 3.90
CA HIS A 126 0.76 5.14 4.36
C HIS A 126 -0.25 4.79 5.47
N TYR A 127 -0.89 3.60 5.45
CA TYR A 127 -1.74 3.14 6.56
C TYR A 127 -0.94 2.74 7.81
N LEU A 128 0.31 2.34 7.65
CA LEU A 128 1.20 1.95 8.73
C LEU A 128 1.96 3.12 9.36
N THR A 129 1.90 4.32 8.77
CA THR A 129 2.76 5.44 9.14
C THR A 129 1.98 6.71 9.44
N LEU A 130 0.90 6.95 8.72
CA LEU A 130 0.08 8.14 8.83
C LEU A 130 -1.20 7.82 9.62
N ASP A 131 -1.73 8.80 10.33
CA ASP A 131 -3.02 8.69 11.00
C ASP A 131 -3.87 9.94 10.76
N CYS A 132 -5.19 9.75 10.74
CA CYS A 132 -6.12 10.80 10.36
C CYS A 132 -6.20 11.97 11.35
N ASP A 133 -5.80 11.75 12.62
CA ASP A 133 -5.89 12.77 13.65
C ASP A 133 -4.79 13.84 13.52
N HIS A 134 -3.70 13.49 12.81
CA HIS A 134 -2.55 14.36 12.58
C HIS A 134 -2.44 14.89 11.15
N ILE A 135 -3.40 14.60 10.27
CA ILE A 135 -3.44 15.15 8.91
C ILE A 135 -3.89 16.62 8.97
N PRO A 136 -3.11 17.56 8.41
CA PRO A 136 -3.50 18.97 8.38
C PRO A 136 -4.79 19.19 7.55
N ASP A 137 -5.54 20.24 7.88
CA ASP A 137 -6.71 20.65 7.10
C ASP A 137 -6.31 20.94 5.64
N ASN A 138 -7.11 20.42 4.71
CA ASN A 138 -6.91 20.59 3.27
C ASN A 138 -5.59 19.99 2.71
N ALA A 139 -4.89 19.15 3.46
CA ALA A 139 -3.70 18.43 3.00
C ALA A 139 -4.11 17.28 2.05
N THR A 140 -4.32 17.65 0.79
CA THR A 140 -4.85 16.74 -0.24
C THR A 140 -3.88 15.66 -0.67
N GLU A 141 -2.58 15.83 -0.41
CA GLU A 141 -1.54 14.81 -0.59
C GLU A 141 -1.75 13.56 0.24
N PHE A 142 -2.51 13.65 1.37
CA PHE A 142 -2.88 12.52 2.21
C PHE A 142 -4.16 11.80 1.75
N LYS A 143 -4.87 12.34 0.74
CA LYS A 143 -6.09 11.70 0.27
C LYS A 143 -5.78 10.41 -0.46
N CYS A 144 -6.35 9.30 0.02
CA CYS A 144 -6.34 7.99 -0.62
C CYS A 144 -7.67 7.26 -0.40
N CYS A 145 -7.85 6.15 -1.07
CA CYS A 145 -9.02 5.30 -0.95
C CYS A 145 -8.56 3.83 -0.97
N PRO A 146 -8.80 3.09 0.12
CA PRO A 146 -9.41 3.46 1.41
C PRO A 146 -8.75 4.66 2.10
N PRO A 147 -9.45 5.36 3.02
CA PRO A 147 -8.88 6.50 3.72
C PRO A 147 -7.86 6.09 4.78
N ILE A 148 -6.92 6.98 5.07
CA ILE A 148 -6.06 6.87 6.25
C ILE A 148 -6.94 6.93 7.49
N ARG A 149 -6.75 6.00 8.43
CA ARG A 149 -7.52 5.85 9.65
C ARG A 149 -6.74 6.25 10.89
N ASP A 150 -7.32 6.07 12.07
CA ASP A 150 -6.72 6.38 13.36
C ASP A 150 -5.63 5.38 13.78
N LEU A 151 -4.94 5.69 14.88
CA LEU A 151 -3.85 4.86 15.40
C LEU A 151 -4.29 3.46 15.84
N ARG A 152 -5.56 3.26 16.22
CA ARG A 152 -6.06 1.93 16.62
C ARG A 152 -6.15 1.00 15.40
N GLU A 153 -6.62 1.53 14.29
CA GLU A 153 -6.65 0.80 13.03
C GLU A 153 -5.22 0.51 12.54
N GLN A 154 -4.32 1.48 12.68
CA GLN A 154 -2.90 1.30 12.36
C GLN A 154 -2.26 0.19 13.20
N ASP A 155 -2.51 0.16 14.52
CA ASP A 155 -1.96 -0.88 15.41
C ASP A 155 -2.55 -2.26 15.08
N ALA A 156 -3.82 -2.35 14.66
CA ALA A 156 -4.41 -3.59 14.19
C ALA A 156 -3.75 -4.11 12.88
N LEU A 157 -3.36 -3.22 11.97
CA LEU A 157 -2.61 -3.60 10.77
C LEU A 157 -1.21 -4.14 11.11
N TRP A 158 -0.50 -3.48 12.04
CA TRP A 158 0.81 -3.96 12.52
C TRP A 158 0.70 -5.33 13.20
N ALA A 159 -0.34 -5.54 14.01
CA ALA A 159 -0.62 -6.85 14.61
C ALA A 159 -0.91 -7.91 13.55
N GLY A 160 -1.69 -7.56 12.51
CA GLY A 160 -1.99 -8.44 11.39
C GLY A 160 -0.77 -8.82 10.54
N LEU A 161 0.22 -7.93 10.43
CA LEU A 161 1.51 -8.26 9.81
C LEU A 161 2.34 -9.19 10.69
N ALA A 162 2.38 -8.93 12.00
CA ALA A 162 3.17 -9.70 12.95
C ALA A 162 2.66 -11.15 13.10
N ASP A 163 1.35 -11.36 13.08
CA ASP A 163 0.73 -12.69 13.21
C ASP A 163 0.54 -13.41 11.86
N GLY A 164 0.90 -12.78 10.72
CA GLY A 164 0.78 -13.35 9.39
C GLY A 164 -0.62 -13.33 8.78
N THR A 165 -1.57 -12.61 9.38
CA THR A 165 -2.89 -12.35 8.79
C THR A 165 -2.77 -11.52 7.52
N LEU A 166 -1.90 -10.49 7.54
CA LEU A 166 -1.49 -9.75 6.36
C LEU A 166 -0.19 -10.34 5.83
N ASP A 167 -0.16 -10.65 4.54
CA ASP A 167 0.96 -11.34 3.90
C ASP A 167 2.09 -10.38 3.54
N GLY A 168 1.78 -9.12 3.25
CA GLY A 168 2.78 -8.18 2.79
C GLY A 168 2.39 -6.72 2.91
N VAL A 169 3.36 -5.90 2.52
CA VAL A 169 3.21 -4.44 2.40
C VAL A 169 3.62 -4.03 0.99
N VAL A 170 2.72 -3.38 0.27
CA VAL A 170 2.97 -2.84 -1.06
C VAL A 170 2.78 -1.34 -1.06
N THR A 171 3.46 -0.64 -1.94
CA THR A 171 3.47 0.83 -1.89
C THR A 171 2.15 1.47 -2.28
N ASP A 172 1.34 0.81 -3.12
CA ASP A 172 0.17 1.41 -3.76
C ASP A 172 0.49 2.83 -4.28
N HIS A 173 1.66 2.93 -4.96
CA HIS A 173 2.18 4.21 -5.44
C HIS A 173 1.25 4.81 -6.49
N SER A 174 0.53 5.83 -6.11
CA SER A 174 -0.43 6.52 -6.96
C SER A 174 -0.14 8.03 -6.99
N PRO A 175 0.93 8.45 -7.71
CA PRO A 175 1.33 9.85 -7.78
C PRO A 175 0.33 10.66 -8.61
N ALA A 176 0.16 11.90 -8.23
CA ALA A 176 -0.71 12.85 -8.92
C ALA A 176 -0.01 14.19 -9.13
N SER A 177 -0.36 14.90 -10.20
CA SER A 177 0.11 16.27 -10.44
C SER A 177 -0.51 17.26 -9.44
N ALA A 178 0.08 18.46 -9.34
CA ALA A 178 -0.44 19.52 -8.48
C ALA A 178 -1.91 19.86 -8.80
N ASP A 179 -2.26 19.90 -10.09
CA ASP A 179 -3.63 20.18 -10.53
C ASP A 179 -4.62 19.13 -10.04
N MET A 180 -4.24 17.85 -10.07
CA MET A 180 -5.07 16.75 -9.58
C MET A 180 -5.21 16.77 -8.04
N LYS A 181 -4.24 17.33 -7.34
CA LYS A 181 -4.28 17.52 -5.88
C LYS A 181 -4.88 18.87 -5.47
N ALA A 182 -5.22 19.74 -6.41
CA ALA A 182 -5.87 21.01 -6.11
C ALA A 182 -7.29 20.81 -5.56
N GLY A 183 -7.73 21.78 -4.73
CA GLY A 183 -9.08 21.79 -4.17
C GLY A 183 -9.15 21.29 -2.71
N THR A 184 -10.10 20.43 -2.41
CA THR A 184 -10.35 19.91 -1.05
C THR A 184 -10.17 18.40 -1.00
N LEU A 185 -10.15 17.83 0.21
CA LEU A 185 -10.18 16.37 0.38
C LEU A 185 -11.39 15.71 -0.29
N ALA A 186 -12.49 16.42 -0.53
CA ALA A 186 -13.63 15.88 -1.26
C ALA A 186 -13.37 15.81 -2.78
N THR A 187 -12.72 16.82 -3.36
CA THR A 187 -12.58 17.00 -4.83
C THR A 187 -11.24 16.55 -5.39
N ALA A 188 -10.16 16.62 -4.62
CA ALA A 188 -8.83 16.22 -5.07
C ALA A 188 -8.76 14.75 -5.45
N TRP A 189 -7.84 14.39 -6.34
CA TRP A 189 -7.54 13.01 -6.69
C TRP A 189 -7.06 12.19 -5.48
N GLY A 190 -7.54 10.96 -5.34
CA GLY A 190 -7.09 10.01 -4.33
C GLY A 190 -5.85 9.25 -4.80
N GLY A 191 -4.84 9.18 -3.95
CA GLY A 191 -3.61 8.44 -4.21
C GLY A 191 -2.43 9.07 -3.47
N VAL A 192 -1.50 8.25 -2.97
CA VAL A 192 -0.32 8.67 -2.22
C VAL A 192 0.94 8.30 -2.99
N SER A 193 1.86 9.26 -3.12
CA SER A 193 3.19 9.02 -3.66
C SER A 193 4.06 8.39 -2.59
N SER A 194 4.34 7.08 -2.68
CA SER A 194 4.97 6.30 -1.61
C SER A 194 6.12 5.40 -2.06
N LEU A 195 6.37 5.26 -3.37
CA LEU A 195 7.33 4.28 -3.89
C LEU A 195 8.72 4.41 -3.26
N GLN A 196 9.31 5.59 -3.32
CA GLN A 196 10.69 5.81 -2.89
C GLN A 196 10.83 5.88 -1.35
N VAL A 197 9.76 6.25 -0.63
CA VAL A 197 9.76 6.42 0.84
C VAL A 197 9.14 5.22 1.57
N GLY A 198 8.38 4.37 0.90
CA GLY A 198 7.54 3.35 1.51
C GLY A 198 8.32 2.37 2.39
N PHE A 199 9.42 1.81 1.88
CA PHE A 199 10.28 0.92 2.65
C PHE A 199 10.81 1.60 3.95
N ARG A 200 11.27 2.84 3.84
CA ARG A 200 11.82 3.62 4.95
C ARG A 200 10.75 3.95 6.00
N ALA A 201 9.55 4.26 5.54
CA ALA A 201 8.39 4.53 6.40
C ALA A 201 8.00 3.27 7.20
N VAL A 202 7.90 2.12 6.53
CA VAL A 202 7.62 0.83 7.17
C VAL A 202 8.75 0.44 8.13
N LEU A 203 10.02 0.55 7.73
CA LEU A 203 11.16 0.28 8.60
C LEU A 203 11.12 1.13 9.87
N THR A 204 10.86 2.43 9.73
CA THR A 204 10.75 3.36 10.86
C THR A 204 9.63 2.96 11.81
N GLY A 205 8.46 2.62 11.27
CA GLY A 205 7.30 2.16 12.05
C GLY A 205 7.54 0.83 12.76
N ALA A 206 8.20 -0.12 12.07
CA ALA A 206 8.60 -1.41 12.62
C ALA A 206 9.58 -1.27 13.79
N MET A 207 10.64 -0.46 13.61
CA MET A 207 11.64 -0.22 14.66
C MET A 207 11.03 0.40 15.92
N ARG A 208 10.07 1.34 15.77
CA ARG A 208 9.36 1.93 16.91
C ARG A 208 8.53 0.91 17.70
N ARG A 209 8.16 -0.20 17.06
CA ARG A 209 7.38 -1.30 17.65
C ARG A 209 8.24 -2.50 18.06
N GLY A 210 9.56 -2.37 17.98
CA GLY A 210 10.50 -3.46 18.33
C GLY A 210 10.53 -4.60 17.32
N LEU A 211 9.97 -4.40 16.12
CA LEU A 211 10.02 -5.34 15.01
C LEU A 211 11.35 -5.21 14.25
N SER A 212 11.79 -6.31 13.66
CA SER A 212 13.11 -6.38 13.04
C SER A 212 13.11 -5.92 11.57
N LEU A 213 14.30 -5.57 11.07
CA LEU A 213 14.51 -5.36 9.64
C LEU A 213 14.14 -6.62 8.82
N ALA A 214 14.40 -7.81 9.36
CA ALA A 214 14.06 -9.07 8.69
C ALA A 214 12.54 -9.24 8.51
N ASP A 215 11.72 -8.74 9.47
CA ASP A 215 10.28 -8.73 9.33
C ASP A 215 9.85 -7.83 8.16
N VAL A 216 10.42 -6.62 8.07
CA VAL A 216 10.13 -5.68 6.97
C VAL A 216 10.51 -6.29 5.61
N VAL A 217 11.68 -6.92 5.52
CA VAL A 217 12.13 -7.59 4.30
C VAL A 217 11.20 -8.74 3.93
N ARG A 218 10.77 -9.53 4.91
CA ARG A 218 9.81 -10.60 4.68
C ARG A 218 8.51 -10.06 4.08
N TRP A 219 7.94 -8.98 4.62
CA TRP A 219 6.68 -8.41 4.14
C TRP A 219 6.79 -7.68 2.80
N MET A 220 7.92 -7.03 2.52
CA MET A 220 8.06 -6.18 1.33
C MET A 220 8.86 -6.83 0.19
N SER A 221 9.50 -7.97 0.45
CA SER A 221 10.35 -8.65 -0.54
C SER A 221 9.96 -10.12 -0.70
N CYS A 222 10.21 -10.95 0.32
CA CYS A 222 10.03 -12.39 0.21
C CYS A 222 8.57 -12.78 -0.08
N ASN A 223 7.64 -12.25 0.70
CA ASN A 223 6.23 -12.60 0.58
C ASN A 223 5.61 -12.03 -0.69
N THR A 224 5.97 -10.82 -1.08
CA THR A 224 5.46 -10.19 -2.31
C THR A 224 5.96 -10.91 -3.56
N ALA A 225 7.22 -11.34 -3.60
CA ALA A 225 7.75 -12.17 -4.69
C ALA A 225 6.98 -13.50 -4.81
N ARG A 226 6.80 -14.21 -3.69
CA ARG A 226 6.06 -15.49 -3.64
C ARG A 226 4.59 -15.33 -4.04
N LEU A 227 3.96 -14.24 -3.64
CA LEU A 227 2.55 -13.97 -3.96
C LEU A 227 2.29 -13.99 -5.47
N VAL A 228 3.23 -13.44 -6.25
CA VAL A 228 3.11 -13.32 -7.71
C VAL A 228 3.90 -14.40 -8.45
N GLY A 229 4.47 -15.40 -7.74
CA GLY A 229 5.16 -16.54 -8.32
C GLY A 229 6.55 -16.21 -8.90
N LEU A 230 7.25 -15.24 -8.29
CA LEU A 230 8.63 -14.92 -8.65
C LEU A 230 9.58 -15.71 -7.74
N ASP A 231 10.03 -16.87 -8.22
CA ASP A 231 10.89 -17.78 -7.46
C ASP A 231 12.38 -17.44 -7.58
N ASP A 232 12.73 -16.52 -8.47
CA ASP A 232 14.11 -16.12 -8.78
C ASP A 232 14.60 -14.93 -7.94
N ARG A 233 13.79 -14.37 -7.06
CA ARG A 233 14.08 -13.16 -6.27
C ARG A 233 13.32 -13.10 -4.95
N GLY A 234 13.55 -12.05 -4.16
CA GLY A 234 12.87 -11.81 -2.87
C GLY A 234 13.69 -12.27 -1.67
N ASP A 235 14.82 -12.93 -1.88
CA ASP A 235 15.73 -13.40 -0.82
C ASP A 235 17.20 -13.25 -1.26
N ILE A 236 18.13 -13.37 -0.31
CA ILE A 236 19.57 -13.41 -0.56
C ILE A 236 20.03 -14.86 -0.46
N THR A 237 19.92 -15.57 -1.56
CA THR A 237 20.35 -16.97 -1.68
C THR A 237 21.15 -17.14 -2.98
N PRO A 238 22.24 -17.94 -2.99
CA PRO A 238 22.95 -18.25 -4.21
C PRO A 238 22.00 -18.69 -5.31
N VAL A 239 22.28 -18.31 -6.53
CA VAL A 239 21.51 -18.52 -7.78
C VAL A 239 20.28 -17.66 -7.96
N LEU A 240 19.82 -16.94 -6.95
CA LEU A 240 18.76 -15.95 -7.14
C LEU A 240 19.30 -14.68 -7.82
N ARG A 241 18.40 -13.96 -8.45
CA ARG A 241 18.69 -12.70 -9.11
C ARG A 241 19.14 -11.66 -8.09
N ALA A 242 20.24 -11.01 -8.35
CA ALA A 242 20.84 -10.00 -7.47
C ALA A 242 20.16 -8.63 -7.65
N ASP A 243 18.87 -8.55 -7.32
CA ASP A 243 18.13 -7.30 -7.17
C ASP A 243 18.23 -6.90 -5.70
N LEU A 244 19.17 -6.02 -5.37
CA LEU A 244 19.58 -5.76 -3.98
C LEU A 244 19.55 -4.27 -3.65
N ALA A 245 19.21 -3.94 -2.40
CA ALA A 245 19.41 -2.61 -1.84
C ALA A 245 20.38 -2.67 -0.63
N ILE A 246 21.38 -1.82 -0.62
CA ILE A 246 22.26 -1.65 0.53
C ILE A 246 21.75 -0.48 1.34
N ILE A 247 21.49 -0.71 2.62
CA ILE A 247 20.92 0.29 3.52
C ILE A 247 21.77 0.47 4.78
N ARG A 248 21.67 1.66 5.36
CA ARG A 248 22.09 1.97 6.72
C ARG A 248 20.84 2.09 7.59
N PRO A 249 20.39 1.02 8.26
CA PRO A 249 19.06 0.95 8.84
C PRO A 249 18.80 1.96 9.95
N TYR A 250 19.84 2.36 10.70
CA TYR A 250 19.74 3.29 11.83
C TYR A 250 20.04 4.75 11.45
N GLU A 251 20.52 5.00 10.24
CA GLU A 251 20.75 6.36 9.76
C GLU A 251 19.42 7.02 9.45
N ARG A 252 19.28 8.26 9.90
CA ARG A 252 18.04 9.05 9.76
C ARG A 252 18.20 10.10 8.68
N PHE A 253 17.12 10.39 8.00
CA PHE A 253 17.02 11.49 7.05
C PHE A 253 15.64 12.14 7.14
N VAL A 254 15.57 13.40 6.73
CA VAL A 254 14.31 14.11 6.58
C VAL A 254 13.87 13.95 5.12
N VAL A 255 12.62 13.57 4.91
CA VAL A 255 12.04 13.47 3.57
C VAL A 255 11.88 14.88 3.02
N ASP A 256 12.44 15.12 1.86
CA ASP A 256 12.22 16.31 1.04
C ASP A 256 11.56 15.85 -0.26
N ALA A 257 10.29 16.18 -0.43
CA ALA A 257 9.53 15.78 -1.60
C ALA A 257 10.13 16.28 -2.92
N THR A 258 10.86 17.41 -2.89
CA THR A 258 11.50 17.99 -4.08
C THR A 258 12.79 17.29 -4.48
N ALA A 259 13.42 16.59 -3.53
CA ALA A 259 14.63 15.79 -3.74
C ALA A 259 14.34 14.32 -4.10
N LEU A 260 13.07 13.90 -4.12
CA LEU A 260 12.70 12.55 -4.55
C LEU A 260 12.78 12.42 -6.08
N GLU A 261 13.19 11.24 -6.55
CA GLU A 261 13.20 10.88 -7.98
C GLU A 261 11.76 10.66 -8.50
N SER A 262 10.91 11.66 -8.31
CA SER A 262 9.50 11.64 -8.71
C SER A 262 9.20 12.77 -9.65
N ARG A 263 8.45 12.47 -10.71
CA ARG A 263 7.98 13.51 -11.66
C ARG A 263 7.14 14.59 -10.97
N ASN A 264 6.40 14.21 -9.93
CA ASN A 264 5.53 15.10 -9.18
C ASN A 264 6.07 15.20 -7.74
N PRO A 265 6.62 16.35 -7.32
CA PRO A 265 7.23 16.54 -6.01
C PRO A 265 6.16 16.73 -4.92
N ILE A 266 5.24 15.79 -4.81
CA ILE A 266 4.16 15.79 -3.82
C ILE A 266 4.23 14.47 -3.07
N CYS A 267 4.45 14.53 -1.76
CA CYS A 267 4.58 13.35 -0.90
C CYS A 267 3.93 13.61 0.46
N ALA A 268 3.07 12.71 0.91
CA ALA A 268 2.46 12.77 2.24
C ALA A 268 3.46 12.57 3.39
N CYS A 269 4.67 12.09 3.08
CA CYS A 269 5.74 11.95 4.06
C CYS A 269 6.72 13.14 4.09
N ASP A 270 6.44 14.22 3.34
CA ASP A 270 7.32 15.39 3.30
C ASP A 270 7.56 15.96 4.70
N GLY A 271 8.81 16.33 5.01
CA GLY A 271 9.23 16.79 6.32
C GLY A 271 9.35 15.70 7.40
N MET A 272 8.93 14.46 7.15
CA MET A 272 9.05 13.37 8.11
C MET A 272 10.50 12.91 8.27
N THR A 273 10.90 12.63 9.51
CA THR A 273 12.19 11.98 9.78
C THR A 273 12.02 10.46 9.76
N LEU A 274 12.66 9.81 8.82
CA LEU A 274 12.62 8.35 8.63
C LEU A 274 14.00 7.72 8.83
N ASN A 275 14.01 6.45 9.20
CA ASN A 275 15.18 5.60 9.28
C ASN A 275 15.44 4.86 7.96
N GLY A 276 16.68 4.43 7.73
CA GLY A 276 16.99 3.55 6.61
C GLY A 276 17.46 4.29 5.36
N VAL A 277 18.67 4.84 5.40
CA VAL A 277 19.29 5.45 4.22
C VAL A 277 19.71 4.36 3.24
N VAL A 278 19.14 4.36 2.04
CA VAL A 278 19.57 3.48 0.94
C VAL A 278 20.81 4.10 0.31
N THR A 279 21.93 3.37 0.33
CA THR A 279 23.22 3.87 -0.17
C THR A 279 23.53 3.37 -1.56
N ARG A 280 23.08 2.18 -1.93
CA ARG A 280 23.22 1.60 -3.27
C ARG A 280 22.06 0.67 -3.60
N THR A 281 21.78 0.56 -4.88
CA THR A 281 20.77 -0.32 -5.41
C THR A 281 21.35 -1.09 -6.60
N PHE A 282 21.12 -2.40 -6.65
CA PHE A 282 21.55 -3.26 -7.74
C PHE A 282 20.35 -3.89 -8.43
N VAL A 283 20.39 -3.94 -9.75
CA VAL A 283 19.44 -4.67 -10.59
C VAL A 283 20.22 -5.71 -11.38
N ALA A 284 19.90 -6.97 -11.18
CA ALA A 284 20.63 -8.10 -11.78
C ALA A 284 22.15 -8.05 -11.51
N GLY A 285 22.54 -7.60 -10.30
CA GLY A 285 23.94 -7.50 -9.90
C GLY A 285 24.67 -6.24 -10.38
N ARG A 286 24.04 -5.38 -11.17
CA ARG A 286 24.63 -4.12 -11.65
C ARG A 286 24.10 -2.93 -10.86
N ASP A 287 24.96 -1.98 -10.59
CA ASP A 287 24.58 -0.73 -9.91
C ASP A 287 23.50 0.02 -10.73
N ALA A 288 22.38 0.31 -10.12
CA ALA A 288 21.24 0.97 -10.78
C ALA A 288 21.58 2.38 -11.30
N LEU A 289 22.61 3.03 -10.73
CA LEU A 289 23.09 4.37 -11.14
C LEU A 289 24.20 4.31 -12.18
N SER A 290 24.61 3.13 -12.64
CA SER A 290 25.68 2.96 -13.65
C SER A 290 25.32 3.49 -15.04
N GLY A 291 24.07 3.90 -15.27
CA GLY A 291 23.56 4.30 -16.58
C GLY A 291 23.20 3.13 -17.49
N VAL A 292 23.52 1.90 -17.11
CA VAL A 292 23.13 0.68 -17.86
C VAL A 292 21.77 0.19 -17.38
N ARG A 293 20.83 0.03 -18.28
CA ARG A 293 19.48 -0.47 -17.99
C ARG A 293 19.45 -1.99 -18.04
N GLU A 294 19.32 -2.66 -16.89
CA GLU A 294 19.27 -4.13 -16.76
C GLU A 294 17.87 -4.66 -16.37
N GLY A 295 16.89 -3.77 -16.32
CA GLY A 295 15.50 -4.16 -16.05
C GLY A 295 14.91 -4.92 -17.23
N ASN A 296 14.34 -6.10 -16.96
CA ASN A 296 13.59 -6.87 -17.92
C ASN A 296 12.10 -6.86 -17.58
N LEU A 297 11.26 -6.84 -18.61
CA LEU A 297 9.82 -7.02 -18.41
C LEU A 297 9.56 -8.41 -17.82
N ILE A 298 8.85 -8.46 -16.71
CA ILE A 298 8.38 -9.72 -16.14
C ILE A 298 7.17 -10.17 -16.94
N VAL A 299 7.31 -11.27 -17.63
CA VAL A 299 6.22 -11.92 -18.38
C VAL A 299 5.80 -13.18 -17.64
N ARG A 300 4.50 -13.50 -17.71
CA ARG A 300 4.06 -14.82 -17.23
C ARG A 300 4.71 -15.91 -18.08
N PRO A 301 5.18 -16.99 -17.42
CA PRO A 301 5.64 -18.18 -18.15
C PRO A 301 4.49 -18.82 -18.92
#